data_00d483b85c3df25079eae25664f167ce
#
_entry.id   00d483b85c3df25079eae25664f167ce
#
_cell.length_a   1.000
_cell.length_b   1.000
_cell.length_c   1.000
_cell.angle_alpha   90.00
_cell.angle_beta   90.00
_cell.angle_gamma   90.00
#
_symmetry.space_group_name_H-M   'P 1'
#
loop_
_entity.id
_entity.type
_entity.pdbx_description
1 polymer ?
#
loop_
_entity_poly.entity_id
_entity_poly.type
_entity_poly.pdbx_seq_one_letter_code
_entity_poly.pdbx_strand_id
1 'polypeptide(L)'
;MNVLVAGFMTIDRIEMPFRTISSVGGPPSYAGLLCSRFGFDVVPLTKIGFDFPDDQIVWLARNGLQLKAIDRSTTKKTTRFKLVVKDDQRSLYLLDRCEDLSMDQIQGGHFNASLISPLAHEIPQAVFDEVRRRSDFCFLDPQGYVRSFDESGKVYITPWNDEKVLGSVDALKMDMAEAEAITGKSVAREALAKLAQKKIRKAVVTMGGEPALVLDGNRISRVEIPKVKVVDSTGAGDIFAGGLITCYLRSRDFLWSCCFGIAASSMSLTSIALGKVELPRSVDQVARKLFSSAVTVETLAQ
;
A
#
# COMPACT_ATOMS: atom_id res chain seq x y z
N MET A 1 8.59 17.07 7.24
CA MET A 1 8.94 15.64 7.25
C MET A 1 8.73 15.09 5.86
N ASN A 2 9.68 14.27 5.39
CA ASN A 2 9.67 13.71 4.05
C ASN A 2 9.36 12.21 4.04
N VAL A 3 8.60 11.78 3.05
CA VAL A 3 8.18 10.40 2.85
C VAL A 3 8.53 9.95 1.44
N LEU A 4 9.21 8.82 1.29
CA LEU A 4 9.42 8.18 0.00
C LEU A 4 8.35 7.11 -0.21
N VAL A 5 7.75 7.09 -1.39
CA VAL A 5 6.78 6.04 -1.79
C VAL A 5 7.30 5.35 -3.04
N ALA A 6 7.76 4.10 -2.88
CA ALA A 6 8.33 3.29 -3.96
C ALA A 6 7.31 2.28 -4.49
N GLY A 7 7.16 2.25 -5.80
CA GLY A 7 6.27 1.37 -6.55
C GLY A 7 5.84 2.00 -7.87
N PHE A 8 5.19 1.25 -8.73
CA PHE A 8 4.69 1.81 -9.98
C PHE A 8 3.54 2.79 -9.79
N MET A 9 3.56 3.90 -10.54
CA MET A 9 2.32 4.56 -10.96
C MET A 9 1.76 3.79 -12.15
N THR A 10 0.45 3.57 -12.14
CA THR A 10 -0.24 2.74 -13.13
C THR A 10 -1.31 3.51 -13.89
N ILE A 11 -1.73 2.97 -15.02
CA ILE A 11 -2.96 3.34 -15.69
C ILE A 11 -3.88 2.11 -15.61
N ASP A 12 -4.84 2.15 -14.70
CA ASP A 12 -5.70 1.01 -14.42
C ASP A 12 -6.99 1.09 -15.23
N ARG A 13 -7.48 -0.07 -15.67
CA ARG A 13 -8.76 -0.25 -16.32
C ARG A 13 -9.65 -1.12 -15.45
N ILE A 14 -10.76 -0.57 -14.99
CA ILE A 14 -11.74 -1.26 -14.14
C ILE A 14 -12.96 -1.56 -14.98
N GLU A 15 -13.19 -2.82 -15.27
CA GLU A 15 -14.33 -3.33 -16.03
C GLU A 15 -15.40 -3.84 -15.06
N MET A 16 -16.56 -3.19 -15.07
CA MET A 16 -17.76 -3.55 -14.32
C MET A 16 -18.87 -3.91 -15.31
N PRO A 17 -19.96 -4.59 -14.89
CA PRO A 17 -21.01 -5.06 -15.80
C PRO A 17 -21.58 -3.98 -16.73
N PHE A 18 -21.64 -2.71 -16.29
CA PHE A 18 -22.29 -1.63 -17.03
C PHE A 18 -21.36 -0.45 -17.34
N ARG A 19 -20.10 -0.49 -16.92
CA ARG A 19 -19.16 0.62 -17.18
C ARG A 19 -17.71 0.16 -17.13
N THR A 20 -16.87 0.86 -17.89
CA THR A 20 -15.42 0.76 -17.79
C THR A 20 -14.87 2.10 -17.35
N ILE A 21 -13.97 2.10 -16.38
CA ILE A 21 -13.27 3.28 -15.87
C ILE A 21 -11.79 3.09 -16.16
N SER A 22 -11.13 4.15 -16.64
CA SER A 22 -9.66 4.23 -16.68
C SER A 22 -9.20 5.31 -15.72
N SER A 23 -8.21 5.02 -14.90
CA SER A 23 -7.69 5.98 -13.93
C SER A 23 -6.20 5.75 -13.67
N VAL A 24 -5.52 6.81 -13.25
CA VAL A 24 -4.19 6.68 -12.66
C VAL A 24 -4.32 5.96 -11.32
N GLY A 25 -3.41 5.03 -11.04
CA GLY A 25 -3.38 4.19 -9.86
C GLY A 25 -1.97 4.00 -9.31
N GLY A 26 -1.86 3.04 -8.41
CA GLY A 26 -0.63 2.63 -7.76
C GLY A 26 -0.26 3.41 -6.50
N PRO A 27 0.62 2.85 -5.65
CA PRO A 27 0.96 3.40 -4.34
C PRO A 27 1.43 4.85 -4.36
N PRO A 28 2.31 5.30 -5.29
CA PRO A 28 2.72 6.70 -5.34
C PRO A 28 1.56 7.66 -5.60
N SER A 29 0.56 7.24 -6.39
CA SER A 29 -0.62 8.07 -6.69
C SER A 29 -1.58 8.15 -5.51
N TYR A 30 -1.90 7.05 -4.84
CA TYR A 30 -2.84 7.05 -3.73
C TYR A 30 -2.18 7.42 -2.39
N ALA A 31 -1.23 6.60 -1.94
CA ALA A 31 -0.55 6.84 -0.67
C ALA A 31 0.26 8.14 -0.71
N GLY A 32 0.96 8.39 -1.83
CA GLY A 32 1.77 9.59 -2.00
C GLY A 32 0.93 10.87 -1.94
N LEU A 33 -0.17 10.96 -2.69
CA LEU A 33 -1.08 12.12 -2.63
C LEU A 33 -1.70 12.29 -1.26
N LEU A 34 -2.10 11.18 -0.61
CA LEU A 34 -2.65 11.26 0.74
C LEU A 34 -1.63 11.84 1.72
N CYS A 35 -0.40 11.35 1.73
CA CYS A 35 0.68 11.90 2.56
C CYS A 35 0.90 13.39 2.27
N SER A 36 0.93 13.79 0.99
CA SER A 36 1.08 15.20 0.61
C SER A 36 -0.06 16.08 1.17
N ARG A 37 -1.31 15.61 1.10
CA ARG A 37 -2.47 16.33 1.68
C ARG A 37 -2.39 16.50 3.19
N PHE A 38 -1.68 15.60 3.87
CA PHE A 38 -1.38 15.72 5.30
C PHE A 38 -0.12 16.57 5.58
N GLY A 39 0.42 17.24 4.57
CA GLY A 39 1.53 18.20 4.72
C GLY A 39 2.92 17.56 4.80
N PHE A 40 3.09 16.37 4.26
CA PHE A 40 4.40 15.75 4.11
C PHE A 40 5.00 16.05 2.73
N ASP A 41 6.32 16.21 2.68
CA ASP A 41 7.05 16.26 1.42
C ASP A 41 7.18 14.85 0.86
N VAL A 42 6.54 14.58 -0.28
CA VAL A 42 6.48 13.23 -0.84
C VAL A 42 7.36 13.08 -2.06
N VAL A 43 8.24 12.08 -2.00
CA VAL A 43 9.10 11.67 -3.12
C VAL A 43 8.56 10.35 -3.68
N PRO A 44 7.85 10.37 -4.82
CA PRO A 44 7.36 9.16 -5.48
C PRO A 44 8.50 8.52 -6.28
N LEU A 45 9.11 7.47 -5.74
CA LEU A 45 10.10 6.66 -6.46
C LEU A 45 9.35 5.70 -7.39
N THR A 46 9.24 6.08 -8.65
CA THR A 46 8.41 5.37 -9.62
C THR A 46 8.94 5.49 -11.04
N LYS A 47 8.49 4.60 -11.91
CA LYS A 47 8.73 4.65 -13.34
C LYS A 47 7.40 4.61 -14.11
N ILE A 48 7.23 5.51 -15.06
CA ILE A 48 6.09 5.60 -15.96
C ILE A 48 6.54 5.35 -17.40
N GLY A 49 5.64 4.95 -18.27
CA GLY A 49 5.94 4.75 -19.69
C GLY A 49 5.86 6.03 -20.52
N PHE A 50 6.25 5.91 -21.79
CA PHE A 50 6.17 7.01 -22.76
C PHE A 50 4.74 7.54 -22.97
N ASP A 51 3.75 6.72 -22.64
CA ASP A 51 2.32 6.94 -22.87
C ASP A 51 1.57 7.41 -21.61
N PHE A 52 2.28 7.74 -20.51
CA PHE A 52 1.63 8.33 -19.34
C PHE A 52 1.17 9.76 -19.66
N PRO A 53 -0.11 10.10 -19.39
CA PRO A 53 -0.66 11.39 -19.77
C PRO A 53 0.02 12.57 -19.07
N ASP A 54 0.47 13.57 -19.84
CA ASP A 54 1.20 14.74 -19.30
C ASP A 54 0.32 15.61 -18.40
N ASP A 55 -0.98 15.71 -18.69
CA ASP A 55 -1.94 16.41 -17.85
C ASP A 55 -2.06 15.79 -16.45
N GLN A 56 -1.94 14.46 -16.35
CA GLN A 56 -1.91 13.76 -15.06
C GLN A 56 -0.63 14.06 -14.28
N ILE A 57 0.54 14.15 -14.94
CA ILE A 57 1.79 14.56 -14.29
C ILE A 57 1.67 15.98 -13.74
N VAL A 58 1.13 16.91 -14.52
CA VAL A 58 0.90 18.29 -14.09
C VAL A 58 -0.09 18.33 -12.91
N TRP A 59 -1.13 17.52 -12.97
CA TRP A 59 -2.11 17.44 -11.89
C TRP A 59 -1.50 16.88 -10.60
N LEU A 60 -0.70 15.81 -10.68
CA LEU A 60 0.01 15.21 -9.54
C LEU A 60 0.95 16.22 -8.87
N ALA A 61 1.72 16.97 -9.69
CA ALA A 61 2.62 18.02 -9.20
C ALA A 61 1.87 19.14 -8.48
N ARG A 62 0.74 19.61 -9.05
CA ARG A 62 -0.12 20.64 -8.43
C ARG A 62 -0.75 20.17 -7.12
N ASN A 63 -0.88 18.85 -6.94
CA ASN A 63 -1.37 18.24 -5.71
C ASN A 63 -0.24 17.82 -4.75
N GLY A 64 0.99 18.30 -4.99
CA GLY A 64 2.09 18.27 -4.04
C GLY A 64 3.06 17.10 -4.17
N LEU A 65 2.99 16.27 -5.22
CA LEU A 65 4.00 15.27 -5.47
C LEU A 65 5.26 15.89 -6.11
N GLN A 66 6.42 15.54 -5.58
CA GLN A 66 7.70 15.91 -6.19
C GLN A 66 7.94 15.06 -7.44
N LEU A 67 8.27 15.70 -8.57
CA LEU A 67 8.46 14.97 -9.83
C LEU A 67 9.86 14.39 -10.03
N LYS A 68 10.84 14.76 -9.22
CA LYS A 68 12.27 14.47 -9.44
C LYS A 68 12.62 12.98 -9.48
N ALA A 69 11.87 12.13 -8.79
CA ALA A 69 12.10 10.69 -8.74
C ALA A 69 11.10 9.90 -9.62
N ILE A 70 10.33 10.60 -10.45
CA ILE A 70 9.50 9.99 -11.50
C ILE A 70 10.35 9.91 -12.75
N ASP A 71 10.75 8.71 -13.15
CA ASP A 71 11.44 8.45 -14.39
C ASP A 71 10.46 8.02 -15.48
N ARG A 72 10.69 8.48 -16.72
CA ARG A 72 9.84 8.16 -17.86
C ARG A 72 10.59 7.27 -18.85
N SER A 73 10.11 6.07 -19.05
CA SER A 73 10.58 5.19 -20.11
C SER A 73 10.32 5.78 -21.50
N THR A 74 11.30 5.66 -22.38
CA THR A 74 11.16 6.01 -23.81
C THR A 74 10.77 4.80 -24.65
N THR A 75 10.82 3.57 -24.11
CA THR A 75 10.66 2.33 -24.85
C THR A 75 9.49 1.48 -24.37
N LYS A 76 9.11 1.59 -23.10
CA LYS A 76 8.03 0.81 -22.50
C LYS A 76 6.80 1.67 -22.24
N LYS A 77 5.63 1.02 -22.27
CA LYS A 77 4.38 1.62 -21.80
C LYS A 77 4.35 1.67 -20.28
N THR A 78 3.53 2.54 -19.76
CA THR A 78 3.17 2.58 -18.34
C THR A 78 2.56 1.24 -17.92
N THR A 79 2.93 0.79 -16.72
CA THR A 79 2.33 -0.42 -16.13
C THR A 79 0.81 -0.27 -16.06
N ARG A 80 0.11 -1.29 -16.52
CA ARG A 80 -1.35 -1.32 -16.60
C ARG A 80 -1.90 -2.56 -15.97
N PHE A 81 -2.88 -2.37 -15.11
CA PHE A 81 -3.70 -3.46 -14.66
C PHE A 81 -5.13 -3.34 -15.21
N LYS A 82 -5.74 -4.50 -15.46
CA LYS A 82 -7.16 -4.62 -15.73
C LYS A 82 -7.82 -5.37 -14.58
N LEU A 83 -8.72 -4.70 -13.88
CA LEU A 83 -9.58 -5.31 -12.87
C LEU A 83 -10.93 -5.62 -13.51
N VAL A 84 -11.31 -6.88 -13.53
CA VAL A 84 -12.62 -7.34 -13.97
C VAL A 84 -13.45 -7.68 -12.74
N VAL A 85 -14.60 -7.03 -12.59
CA VAL A 85 -15.55 -7.29 -11.50
C VAL A 85 -16.81 -7.89 -12.12
N LYS A 86 -17.08 -9.15 -11.81
CA LYS A 86 -18.26 -9.89 -12.30
C LYS A 86 -18.80 -10.77 -11.18
N ASP A 87 -20.09 -10.68 -10.91
CA ASP A 87 -20.80 -11.52 -9.93
C ASP A 87 -20.07 -11.62 -8.56
N ASP A 88 -19.65 -10.46 -8.01
CA ASP A 88 -18.86 -10.28 -6.78
C ASP A 88 -17.45 -10.91 -6.82
N GLN A 89 -17.06 -11.53 -7.93
CA GLN A 89 -15.71 -12.02 -8.15
C GLN A 89 -14.83 -10.94 -8.79
N ARG A 90 -13.55 -10.94 -8.42
CA ARG A 90 -12.55 -10.03 -8.94
C ARG A 90 -11.42 -10.81 -9.58
N SER A 91 -11.07 -10.42 -10.79
CA SER A 91 -9.89 -10.93 -11.47
C SER A 91 -9.02 -9.76 -11.88
N LEU A 92 -7.74 -9.85 -11.56
CA LEU A 92 -6.75 -8.83 -11.89
C LEU A 92 -5.81 -9.37 -12.97
N TYR A 93 -5.51 -8.54 -13.95
CA TYR A 93 -4.60 -8.86 -15.05
C TYR A 93 -3.56 -7.77 -15.21
N LEU A 94 -2.30 -8.14 -15.39
CA LEU A 94 -1.24 -7.26 -15.84
C LEU A 94 -1.29 -7.20 -17.37
N LEU A 95 -1.51 -6.01 -17.92
CA LEU A 95 -1.60 -5.81 -19.37
C LEU A 95 -0.29 -5.32 -19.97
N ASP A 96 0.35 -4.35 -19.32
CA ASP A 96 1.64 -3.79 -19.68
C ASP A 96 2.49 -3.63 -18.41
N ARG A 97 3.80 -3.78 -18.54
CA ARG A 97 4.76 -3.56 -17.45
C ARG A 97 5.90 -2.68 -17.90
N CYS A 98 6.15 -1.60 -17.16
CA CYS A 98 7.30 -0.73 -17.35
C CYS A 98 8.60 -1.41 -16.88
N GLU A 99 9.76 -0.75 -17.03
CA GLU A 99 11.04 -1.21 -16.50
C GLU A 99 11.08 -1.11 -14.98
N ASP A 100 11.98 -1.88 -14.38
CA ASP A 100 12.25 -1.81 -12.95
C ASP A 100 12.72 -0.43 -12.50
N LEU A 101 12.49 -0.15 -11.23
CA LEU A 101 13.08 1.02 -10.58
C LEU A 101 14.61 0.86 -10.48
N SER A 102 15.33 1.97 -10.50
CA SER A 102 16.78 1.98 -10.51
C SER A 102 17.37 2.87 -9.42
N MET A 103 18.61 2.60 -9.06
CA MET A 103 19.33 3.28 -7.99
C MET A 103 19.53 4.78 -8.24
N ASP A 104 19.72 5.17 -9.49
CA ASP A 104 19.92 6.55 -9.92
C ASP A 104 18.69 7.44 -9.74
N GLN A 105 17.49 6.83 -9.63
CA GLN A 105 16.26 7.55 -9.30
C GLN A 105 16.20 7.99 -7.83
N ILE A 106 16.98 7.36 -6.93
CA ILE A 106 16.93 7.65 -5.49
C ILE A 106 17.72 8.93 -5.23
N GLN A 107 17.08 10.07 -5.46
CA GLN A 107 17.62 11.38 -5.21
C GLN A 107 17.33 11.85 -3.78
N GLY A 108 18.20 12.69 -3.25
CA GLY A 108 18.04 13.26 -1.92
C GLY A 108 18.77 12.48 -0.83
N GLY A 109 18.58 12.91 0.41
CA GLY A 109 19.29 12.40 1.58
C GLY A 109 18.57 11.27 2.29
N HIS A 110 18.02 11.61 3.44
CA HIS A 110 17.36 10.70 4.36
C HIS A 110 15.85 10.95 4.39
N PHE A 111 15.05 9.90 4.64
CA PHE A 111 13.60 9.97 4.69
C PHE A 111 13.08 9.63 6.09
N ASN A 112 12.11 10.40 6.58
CA ASN A 112 11.47 10.10 7.88
C ASN A 112 10.65 8.80 7.82
N ALA A 113 10.10 8.46 6.64
CA ALA A 113 9.54 7.15 6.36
C ALA A 113 9.66 6.81 4.90
N SER A 114 9.65 5.51 4.60
CA SER A 114 9.42 4.98 3.27
C SER A 114 8.26 3.98 3.28
N LEU A 115 7.45 4.04 2.22
CA LEU A 115 6.54 2.98 1.82
C LEU A 115 7.16 2.24 0.63
N ILE A 116 7.46 0.97 0.80
CA ILE A 116 7.86 0.07 -0.27
C ILE A 116 6.64 -0.77 -0.62
N SER A 117 6.08 -0.57 -1.81
CA SER A 117 4.84 -1.22 -2.23
C SER A 117 4.92 -1.59 -3.72
N PRO A 118 5.66 -2.66 -4.06
CA PRO A 118 5.73 -3.15 -5.43
C PRO A 118 4.37 -3.66 -5.90
N LEU A 119 4.13 -3.61 -7.20
CA LEU A 119 2.92 -4.13 -7.84
C LEU A 119 3.18 -5.34 -8.75
N ALA A 120 4.37 -5.37 -9.39
CA ALA A 120 4.75 -6.37 -10.37
C ALA A 120 6.27 -6.64 -10.37
N HIS A 121 6.86 -6.85 -9.20
CA HIS A 121 8.30 -7.12 -8.96
C HIS A 121 9.25 -6.02 -9.46
N GLU A 122 8.80 -4.76 -9.50
CA GLU A 122 9.57 -3.65 -10.07
C GLU A 122 10.64 -3.07 -9.14
N ILE A 123 10.73 -3.54 -7.91
CA ILE A 123 11.71 -3.02 -6.94
C ILE A 123 12.83 -4.05 -6.75
N PRO A 124 13.96 -3.93 -7.46
CA PRO A 124 15.12 -4.80 -7.27
C PRO A 124 15.68 -4.71 -5.86
N GLN A 125 16.35 -5.76 -5.40
CA GLN A 125 16.94 -5.84 -4.06
C GLN A 125 17.86 -4.65 -3.75
N ALA A 126 18.69 -4.21 -4.69
CA ALA A 126 19.58 -3.07 -4.50
C ALA A 126 18.81 -1.77 -4.22
N VAL A 127 17.70 -1.54 -4.93
CA VAL A 127 16.81 -0.38 -4.70
C VAL A 127 16.14 -0.49 -3.34
N PHE A 128 15.63 -1.67 -2.98
CA PHE A 128 15.06 -1.93 -1.66
C PHE A 128 16.07 -1.63 -0.54
N ASP A 129 17.27 -2.18 -0.62
CA ASP A 129 18.33 -2.02 0.39
C ASP A 129 18.70 -0.54 0.56
N GLU A 130 18.79 0.22 -0.52
CA GLU A 130 19.13 1.64 -0.49
C GLU A 130 17.99 2.49 0.09
N VAL A 131 16.73 2.25 -0.29
CA VAL A 131 15.58 2.92 0.31
C VAL A 131 15.51 2.65 1.81
N ARG A 132 15.71 1.38 2.22
CA ARG A 132 15.73 1.00 3.63
C ARG A 132 16.86 1.70 4.39
N ARG A 133 18.06 1.73 3.84
CA ARG A 133 19.22 2.38 4.45
C ARG A 133 19.01 3.89 4.69
N ARG A 134 18.22 4.54 3.83
CA ARG A 134 17.94 5.99 3.91
C ARG A 134 16.68 6.33 4.71
N SER A 135 16.03 5.38 5.35
CA SER A 135 14.74 5.62 6.00
C SER A 135 14.79 5.36 7.50
N ASP A 136 14.24 6.28 8.32
CA ASP A 136 14.05 6.10 9.76
C ASP A 136 13.00 5.01 10.04
N PHE A 137 11.95 4.95 9.21
CA PHE A 137 10.86 3.98 9.31
C PHE A 137 10.54 3.43 7.92
N CYS A 138 10.67 2.12 7.76
CA CYS A 138 10.39 1.42 6.52
C CYS A 138 9.13 0.57 6.64
N PHE A 139 8.10 0.92 5.89
CA PHE A 139 6.83 0.22 5.83
C PHE A 139 6.72 -0.55 4.53
N LEU A 140 6.43 -1.85 4.61
CA LEU A 140 6.29 -2.73 3.45
C LEU A 140 4.82 -3.12 3.25
N ASP A 141 4.33 -2.95 2.03
CA ASP A 141 3.16 -3.62 1.47
C ASP A 141 3.66 -4.61 0.41
N PRO A 142 3.69 -5.91 0.68
CA PRO A 142 4.43 -6.88 -0.13
C PRO A 142 3.67 -7.35 -1.38
N GLN A 143 2.52 -6.77 -1.68
CA GLN A 143 1.60 -7.24 -2.70
C GLN A 143 2.26 -7.67 -4.02
N GLY A 144 3.21 -6.90 -4.55
CA GLY A 144 3.89 -7.23 -5.80
C GLY A 144 4.98 -8.29 -5.66
N TYR A 145 5.45 -8.59 -4.46
CA TYR A 145 6.40 -9.67 -4.23
C TYR A 145 5.73 -11.05 -4.19
N VAL A 146 4.47 -11.11 -3.76
CA VAL A 146 3.69 -12.36 -3.70
C VAL A 146 2.87 -12.63 -4.96
N ARG A 147 2.77 -11.66 -5.89
CA ARG A 147 2.06 -11.83 -7.16
C ARG A 147 2.90 -12.58 -8.16
N SER A 148 2.24 -13.44 -8.94
CA SER A 148 2.76 -14.03 -10.17
C SER A 148 1.73 -13.84 -11.29
N PHE A 149 2.18 -14.03 -12.53
CA PHE A 149 1.38 -13.74 -13.71
C PHE A 149 1.40 -14.94 -14.63
N ASP A 150 0.25 -15.40 -15.09
CA ASP A 150 0.17 -16.42 -16.13
C ASP A 150 0.38 -15.82 -17.54
N GLU A 151 0.33 -16.67 -18.59
CA GLU A 151 0.51 -16.24 -19.97
C GLU A 151 -0.53 -15.22 -20.46
N SER A 152 -1.70 -15.17 -19.82
CA SER A 152 -2.74 -14.18 -20.10
C SER A 152 -2.56 -12.87 -19.30
N GLY A 153 -1.55 -12.81 -18.45
CA GLY A 153 -1.31 -11.74 -17.49
C GLY A 153 -2.19 -11.83 -16.24
N LYS A 154 -2.99 -12.89 -16.05
CA LYS A 154 -3.82 -13.04 -14.85
C LYS A 154 -2.95 -13.17 -13.62
N VAL A 155 -3.29 -12.34 -12.62
CA VAL A 155 -2.58 -12.32 -11.33
C VAL A 155 -3.04 -13.48 -10.45
N TYR A 156 -2.07 -14.16 -9.85
CA TYR A 156 -2.29 -15.13 -8.79
C TYR A 156 -1.23 -14.96 -7.69
N ILE A 157 -1.49 -15.48 -6.50
CA ILE A 157 -0.60 -15.34 -5.37
C ILE A 157 0.28 -16.59 -5.25
N THR A 158 1.58 -16.39 -5.02
CA THR A 158 2.56 -17.45 -4.82
C THR A 158 3.28 -17.28 -3.49
N PRO A 159 3.74 -18.37 -2.86
CA PRO A 159 4.54 -18.29 -1.64
C PRO A 159 5.76 -17.39 -1.84
N TRP A 160 6.01 -16.51 -0.87
CA TRP A 160 7.18 -15.64 -0.84
C TRP A 160 7.69 -15.51 0.60
N ASN A 161 8.96 -15.76 0.80
CA ASN A 161 9.58 -15.69 2.11
C ASN A 161 11.03 -15.23 1.99
N ASP A 162 11.22 -13.94 1.66
CA ASP A 162 12.53 -13.32 1.69
C ASP A 162 12.82 -12.83 3.11
N GLU A 163 13.60 -13.63 3.87
CA GLU A 163 13.93 -13.32 5.26
C GLU A 163 14.79 -12.05 5.39
N LYS A 164 15.59 -11.70 4.38
CA LYS A 164 16.39 -10.48 4.38
C LYS A 164 15.48 -9.25 4.28
N VAL A 165 14.54 -9.26 3.35
CA VAL A 165 13.55 -8.17 3.20
C VAL A 165 12.66 -8.07 4.44
N LEU A 166 12.04 -9.18 4.84
CA LEU A 166 11.13 -9.22 5.99
C LEU A 166 11.81 -8.83 7.31
N GLY A 167 13.06 -9.25 7.52
CA GLY A 167 13.81 -8.93 8.73
C GLY A 167 14.34 -7.50 8.80
N SER A 168 14.28 -6.75 7.70
CA SER A 168 14.81 -5.38 7.62
C SER A 168 13.73 -4.30 7.74
N VAL A 169 12.45 -4.62 7.53
CA VAL A 169 11.36 -3.63 7.59
C VAL A 169 10.88 -3.40 9.02
N ASP A 170 10.41 -2.18 9.30
CA ASP A 170 9.90 -1.81 10.62
C ASP A 170 8.42 -2.21 10.80
N ALA A 171 7.67 -2.24 9.71
CA ALA A 171 6.25 -2.63 9.73
C ALA A 171 5.81 -3.26 8.40
N LEU A 172 4.79 -4.11 8.48
CA LEU A 172 4.27 -4.90 7.37
C LEU A 172 2.74 -4.81 7.33
N LYS A 173 2.17 -4.53 6.17
CA LYS A 173 0.73 -4.65 5.91
C LYS A 173 0.51 -5.78 4.92
N MET A 174 -0.51 -6.60 5.18
CA MET A 174 -0.90 -7.71 4.30
C MET A 174 -2.43 -7.82 4.27
N ASP A 175 -2.96 -8.33 3.17
CA ASP A 175 -4.26 -9.00 3.21
C ASP A 175 -4.10 -10.48 3.62
N MET A 176 -5.20 -11.23 3.69
CA MET A 176 -5.13 -12.62 4.15
C MET A 176 -4.36 -13.53 3.19
N ALA A 177 -4.50 -13.34 1.87
CA ALA A 177 -3.80 -14.14 0.87
C ALA A 177 -2.29 -13.85 0.89
N GLU A 178 -1.91 -12.58 1.05
CA GLU A 178 -0.51 -12.15 1.22
C GLU A 178 0.08 -12.71 2.53
N ALA A 179 -0.67 -12.67 3.62
CA ALA A 179 -0.25 -13.23 4.90
C ALA A 179 -0.01 -14.74 4.83
N GLU A 180 -0.89 -15.48 4.13
CA GLU A 180 -0.73 -16.91 3.88
C GLU A 180 0.50 -17.19 3.00
N ALA A 181 0.69 -16.42 1.93
CA ALA A 181 1.85 -16.55 1.05
C ALA A 181 3.20 -16.36 1.77
N ILE A 182 3.24 -15.45 2.74
CA ILE A 182 4.47 -15.12 3.50
C ILE A 182 4.71 -16.07 4.66
N THR A 183 3.64 -16.52 5.32
CA THR A 183 3.77 -17.26 6.59
C THR A 183 3.41 -18.74 6.48
N GLY A 184 2.70 -19.13 5.42
CA GLY A 184 2.10 -20.47 5.28
C GLY A 184 0.91 -20.69 6.22
N LYS A 185 0.30 -19.63 6.76
CA LYS A 185 -0.80 -19.69 7.72
C LYS A 185 -2.05 -19.04 7.15
N SER A 186 -3.15 -19.80 7.07
CA SER A 186 -4.45 -19.35 6.56
C SER A 186 -5.32 -18.66 7.63
N VAL A 187 -4.82 -18.51 8.85
CA VAL A 187 -5.49 -17.80 9.96
C VAL A 187 -4.67 -16.58 10.34
N ALA A 188 -5.26 -15.40 10.28
CA ALA A 188 -4.57 -14.12 10.48
C ALA A 188 -3.81 -14.04 11.81
N ARG A 189 -4.40 -14.57 12.91
CA ARG A 189 -3.74 -14.62 14.21
C ARG A 189 -2.48 -15.48 14.20
N GLU A 190 -2.55 -16.65 13.58
CA GLU A 190 -1.38 -17.54 13.44
C GLU A 190 -0.29 -16.93 12.54
N ALA A 191 -0.70 -16.24 11.48
CA ALA A 191 0.21 -15.51 10.60
C ALA A 191 0.97 -14.43 11.38
N LEU A 192 0.28 -13.61 12.17
CA LEU A 192 0.90 -12.59 13.02
C LEU A 192 1.82 -13.19 14.10
N ALA A 193 1.40 -14.28 14.74
CA ALA A 193 2.24 -15.00 15.71
C ALA A 193 3.52 -15.55 15.06
N LYS A 194 3.42 -16.06 13.82
CA LYS A 194 4.58 -16.53 13.05
C LYS A 194 5.53 -15.39 12.70
N LEU A 195 5.02 -14.22 12.33
CA LEU A 195 5.83 -13.02 12.09
C LEU A 195 6.53 -12.54 13.35
N ALA A 196 5.84 -12.56 14.49
CA ALA A 196 6.44 -12.21 15.78
C ALA A 196 7.61 -13.14 16.15
N GLN A 197 7.51 -14.45 15.88
CA GLN A 197 8.61 -15.42 16.04
C GLN A 197 9.80 -15.06 15.13
N LYS A 198 9.57 -14.49 13.97
CA LYS A 198 10.60 -13.94 13.05
C LYS A 198 11.07 -12.54 13.44
N LYS A 199 10.73 -12.05 14.64
CA LYS A 199 11.08 -10.73 15.18
C LYS A 199 10.47 -9.54 14.46
N ILE A 200 9.47 -9.73 13.62
CA ILE A 200 8.65 -8.66 13.05
C ILE A 200 7.67 -8.22 14.14
N ARG A 201 7.80 -6.99 14.61
CA ARG A 201 7.08 -6.48 15.79
C ARG A 201 5.88 -5.60 15.45
N LYS A 202 5.76 -5.16 14.20
CA LYS A 202 4.64 -4.36 13.73
C LYS A 202 4.10 -4.96 12.44
N ALA A 203 2.88 -5.47 12.48
CA ALA A 203 2.22 -5.99 11.29
C ALA A 203 0.71 -5.82 11.39
N VAL A 204 0.05 -5.71 10.25
CA VAL A 204 -1.41 -5.70 10.17
C VAL A 204 -1.88 -6.64 9.07
N VAL A 205 -2.90 -7.44 9.39
CA VAL A 205 -3.63 -8.26 8.41
C VAL A 205 -5.03 -7.69 8.26
N THR A 206 -5.35 -7.25 7.04
CA THR A 206 -6.68 -6.77 6.65
C THR A 206 -7.47 -7.89 5.98
N MET A 207 -8.78 -7.97 6.24
CA MET A 207 -9.66 -9.04 5.77
C MET A 207 -10.93 -8.47 5.10
N GLY A 208 -10.75 -7.43 4.29
CA GLY A 208 -11.86 -6.76 3.62
C GLY A 208 -12.81 -6.08 4.62
N GLY A 209 -14.07 -6.52 4.67
CA GLY A 209 -15.07 -6.00 5.61
C GLY A 209 -15.03 -6.63 7.00
N GLU A 210 -14.23 -7.68 7.19
CA GLU A 210 -14.03 -8.33 8.48
C GLU A 210 -12.98 -7.59 9.33
N PRO A 211 -13.02 -7.71 10.66
CA PRO A 211 -12.09 -7.02 11.54
C PRO A 211 -10.63 -7.27 11.21
N ALA A 212 -9.83 -6.24 11.17
CA ALA A 212 -8.38 -6.34 11.00
C ALA A 212 -7.70 -6.81 12.29
N LEU A 213 -6.58 -7.53 12.16
CA LEU A 213 -5.71 -7.87 13.28
C LEU A 213 -4.38 -7.11 13.17
N VAL A 214 -3.97 -6.50 14.28
CA VAL A 214 -2.77 -5.66 14.39
C VAL A 214 -1.84 -6.25 15.43
N LEU A 215 -0.61 -6.58 15.01
CA LEU A 215 0.50 -6.92 15.90
C LEU A 215 1.28 -5.65 16.23
N ASP A 216 1.39 -5.31 17.50
CA ASP A 216 2.27 -4.26 18.00
C ASP A 216 3.09 -4.78 19.20
N GLY A 217 4.39 -4.93 18.99
CA GLY A 217 5.27 -5.60 19.95
C GLY A 217 4.94 -7.09 20.08
N ASN A 218 4.32 -7.45 21.18
CA ASN A 218 3.86 -8.82 21.47
C ASN A 218 2.32 -8.91 21.62
N ARG A 219 1.59 -7.83 21.34
CA ARG A 219 0.13 -7.78 21.46
C ARG A 219 -0.52 -7.89 20.09
N ILE A 220 -1.52 -8.75 19.97
CA ILE A 220 -2.41 -8.78 18.81
C ILE A 220 -3.73 -8.16 19.22
N SER A 221 -4.10 -7.08 18.53
CA SER A 221 -5.36 -6.36 18.74
C SER A 221 -6.28 -6.52 17.55
N ARG A 222 -7.57 -6.68 17.84
CA ARG A 222 -8.65 -6.70 16.84
C ARG A 222 -9.23 -5.31 16.70
N VAL A 223 -9.36 -4.84 15.45
CA VAL A 223 -9.92 -3.54 15.10
C VAL A 223 -11.08 -3.75 14.13
N GLU A 224 -12.24 -3.22 14.49
CA GLU A 224 -13.45 -3.31 13.64
C GLU A 224 -13.28 -2.48 12.35
N ILE A 225 -13.99 -2.91 11.29
CA ILE A 225 -14.01 -2.19 10.02
C ILE A 225 -15.31 -1.39 9.91
N PRO A 226 -15.25 -0.07 9.63
CA PRO A 226 -16.45 0.73 9.41
C PRO A 226 -17.27 0.21 8.23
N LYS A 227 -18.58 0.03 8.45
CA LYS A 227 -19.49 -0.35 7.38
C LYS A 227 -19.79 0.86 6.51
N VAL A 228 -19.41 0.79 5.24
CA VAL A 228 -19.65 1.84 4.25
C VAL A 228 -20.23 1.24 2.97
N LYS A 229 -20.94 2.06 2.18
CA LYS A 229 -21.36 1.64 0.84
C LYS A 229 -20.16 1.73 -0.10
N VAL A 230 -19.66 0.57 -0.53
CA VAL A 230 -18.52 0.49 -1.43
C VAL A 230 -18.93 0.91 -2.84
N VAL A 231 -18.27 1.93 -3.38
CA VAL A 231 -18.39 2.40 -4.76
C VAL A 231 -17.26 1.87 -5.62
N ASP A 232 -16.03 1.95 -5.09
CA ASP A 232 -14.81 1.45 -5.72
C ASP A 232 -13.78 1.12 -4.64
N SER A 233 -13.19 -0.06 -4.68
CA SER A 233 -12.20 -0.51 -3.69
C SER A 233 -10.76 -0.49 -4.19
N THR A 234 -10.53 -0.05 -5.43
CA THR A 234 -9.17 0.07 -6.00
C THR A 234 -8.36 1.07 -5.18
N GLY A 235 -7.11 0.73 -4.85
CA GLY A 235 -6.22 1.60 -4.08
C GLY A 235 -6.56 1.74 -2.59
N ALA A 236 -7.55 1.00 -2.05
CA ALA A 236 -7.89 1.05 -0.62
C ALA A 236 -6.71 0.66 0.28
N GLY A 237 -5.90 -0.32 -0.14
CA GLY A 237 -4.66 -0.70 0.55
C GLY A 237 -3.63 0.42 0.57
N ASP A 238 -3.48 1.12 -0.56
CA ASP A 238 -2.55 2.26 -0.67
C ASP A 238 -3.00 3.43 0.21
N ILE A 239 -4.31 3.73 0.23
CA ILE A 239 -4.89 4.74 1.14
C ILE A 239 -4.68 4.35 2.60
N PHE A 240 -4.87 3.07 2.94
CA PHE A 240 -4.54 2.56 4.28
C PHE A 240 -3.07 2.84 4.63
N ALA A 241 -2.14 2.48 3.75
CA ALA A 241 -0.70 2.66 3.97
C ALA A 241 -0.32 4.14 4.11
N GLY A 242 -0.85 5.00 3.26
CA GLY A 242 -0.66 6.45 3.35
C GLY A 242 -1.19 7.04 4.66
N GLY A 243 -2.40 6.63 5.06
CA GLY A 243 -3.02 7.03 6.34
C GLY A 243 -2.21 6.56 7.55
N LEU A 244 -1.76 5.29 7.55
CA LEU A 244 -0.92 4.74 8.60
C LEU A 244 0.38 5.55 8.75
N ILE A 245 1.11 5.76 7.65
CA ILE A 245 2.41 6.45 7.69
C ILE A 245 2.25 7.88 8.20
N THR A 246 1.26 8.62 7.69
CA THR A 246 1.03 10.01 8.12
C THR A 246 0.71 10.13 9.60
N CYS A 247 -0.07 9.18 10.12
CA CYS A 247 -0.41 9.14 11.53
C CYS A 247 0.80 8.68 12.38
N TYR A 248 1.51 7.65 11.96
CA TYR A 248 2.65 7.09 12.70
C TYR A 248 3.81 8.08 12.85
N LEU A 249 4.12 8.83 11.80
CA LEU A 249 5.16 9.86 11.87
C LEU A 249 4.87 10.95 12.90
N ARG A 250 3.60 11.19 13.23
CA ARG A 250 3.16 12.19 14.21
C ARG A 250 2.99 11.61 15.61
N SER A 251 2.40 10.42 15.73
CA SER A 251 1.99 9.85 17.02
C SER A 251 3.00 8.86 17.60
N ARG A 252 3.74 8.15 16.73
CA ARG A 252 4.59 7.01 17.06
C ARG A 252 3.82 5.82 17.68
N ASP A 253 2.49 5.84 17.66
CA ASP A 253 1.61 4.78 18.13
C ASP A 253 1.14 3.96 16.93
N PHE A 254 1.54 2.69 16.87
CA PHE A 254 1.26 1.86 15.70
C PHE A 254 -0.19 1.41 15.62
N LEU A 255 -0.81 1.02 16.76
CA LEU A 255 -2.21 0.64 16.78
C LEU A 255 -3.13 1.82 16.41
N TRP A 256 -2.87 3.01 16.97
CA TRP A 256 -3.57 4.23 16.59
C TRP A 256 -3.43 4.52 15.10
N SER A 257 -2.22 4.36 14.56
CA SER A 257 -1.94 4.60 13.14
C SER A 257 -2.65 3.59 12.22
N CYS A 258 -2.76 2.33 12.65
CA CYS A 258 -3.58 1.33 11.95
C CYS A 258 -5.07 1.71 11.96
N CYS A 259 -5.61 2.15 13.10
CA CYS A 259 -6.99 2.63 13.19
C CYS A 259 -7.25 3.82 12.25
N PHE A 260 -6.30 4.75 12.15
CA PHE A 260 -6.39 5.86 11.21
C PHE A 260 -6.33 5.39 9.75
N GLY A 261 -5.43 4.47 9.42
CA GLY A 261 -5.35 3.83 8.10
C GLY A 261 -6.64 3.12 7.70
N ILE A 262 -7.25 2.35 8.64
CA ILE A 262 -8.54 1.69 8.44
C ILE A 262 -9.65 2.73 8.19
N ALA A 263 -9.73 3.79 8.98
CA ALA A 263 -10.72 4.85 8.81
C ALA A 263 -10.57 5.53 7.44
N ALA A 264 -9.34 5.91 7.06
CA ALA A 264 -9.02 6.53 5.78
C ALA A 264 -9.41 5.62 4.62
N SER A 265 -8.98 4.36 4.65
CA SER A 265 -9.31 3.35 3.64
C SER A 265 -10.81 3.14 3.52
N SER A 266 -11.53 2.92 4.63
CA SER A 266 -12.97 2.69 4.61
C SER A 266 -13.74 3.88 4.02
N MET A 267 -13.37 5.10 4.39
CA MET A 267 -14.03 6.31 3.87
C MET A 267 -13.71 6.55 2.39
N SER A 268 -12.53 6.18 1.93
CA SER A 268 -12.15 6.29 0.52
C SER A 268 -12.99 5.40 -0.40
N LEU A 269 -13.54 4.30 0.11
CA LEU A 269 -14.37 3.37 -0.66
C LEU A 269 -15.66 4.00 -1.22
N THR A 270 -16.08 5.13 -0.69
CA THR A 270 -17.28 5.88 -1.16
C THR A 270 -17.00 6.79 -2.36
N SER A 271 -15.75 6.90 -2.79
CA SER A 271 -15.30 7.73 -3.91
C SER A 271 -14.64 6.87 -5.00
N ILE A 272 -14.37 7.48 -6.16
CA ILE A 272 -13.74 6.81 -7.30
C ILE A 272 -12.40 7.46 -7.65
N ALA A 273 -11.49 6.69 -8.24
CA ALA A 273 -10.20 7.14 -8.75
C ALA A 273 -9.43 8.00 -7.71
N LEU A 274 -8.71 9.02 -8.15
CA LEU A 274 -7.94 9.90 -7.26
C LEU A 274 -8.79 10.80 -6.34
N GLY A 275 -10.11 10.89 -6.54
CA GLY A 275 -11.00 11.53 -5.57
C GLY A 275 -11.00 10.87 -4.19
N LYS A 276 -10.54 9.63 -4.10
CA LYS A 276 -10.39 8.87 -2.84
C LYS A 276 -9.42 9.48 -1.83
N VAL A 277 -8.46 10.27 -2.28
CA VAL A 277 -7.50 10.94 -1.39
C VAL A 277 -8.10 12.18 -0.71
N GLU A 278 -9.32 12.59 -1.10
CA GLU A 278 -10.07 13.67 -0.47
C GLU A 278 -10.88 13.12 0.71
N LEU A 279 -10.18 12.83 1.80
CA LEU A 279 -10.83 12.29 2.99
C LEU A 279 -11.70 13.36 3.68
N PRO A 280 -12.89 12.97 4.16
CA PRO A 280 -13.72 13.87 4.95
C PRO A 280 -13.06 14.19 6.30
N ARG A 281 -13.36 15.37 6.86
CA ARG A 281 -12.82 15.79 8.17
C ARG A 281 -13.17 14.82 9.31
N SER A 282 -14.22 14.03 9.15
CA SER A 282 -14.65 13.02 10.13
C SER A 282 -13.70 11.80 10.22
N VAL A 283 -12.70 11.65 9.35
CA VAL A 283 -11.77 10.50 9.38
C VAL A 283 -11.09 10.34 10.75
N ASP A 284 -10.66 11.44 11.35
CA ASP A 284 -10.04 11.41 12.70
C ASP A 284 -11.03 10.94 13.78
N GLN A 285 -12.29 11.37 13.70
CA GLN A 285 -13.33 10.92 14.63
C GLN A 285 -13.62 9.43 14.51
N VAL A 286 -13.69 8.91 13.27
CA VAL A 286 -13.85 7.48 13.04
C VAL A 286 -12.64 6.72 13.57
N ALA A 287 -11.42 7.18 13.30
CA ALA A 287 -10.20 6.56 13.81
C ALA A 287 -10.17 6.49 15.33
N ARG A 288 -10.56 7.57 16.05
CA ARG A 288 -10.65 7.60 17.51
C ARG A 288 -11.65 6.58 18.04
N LYS A 289 -12.79 6.44 17.39
CA LYS A 289 -13.79 5.42 17.74
C LYS A 289 -13.24 4.01 17.57
N LEU A 290 -12.56 3.73 16.47
CA LEU A 290 -11.92 2.43 16.24
C LEU A 290 -10.86 2.13 17.29
N PHE A 291 -10.01 3.10 17.59
CA PHE A 291 -8.95 2.94 18.60
C PHE A 291 -9.51 2.68 20.00
N SER A 292 -10.56 3.42 20.40
CA SER A 292 -11.21 3.22 21.71
C SER A 292 -11.95 1.89 21.84
N SER A 293 -12.36 1.30 20.72
CA SER A 293 -13.04 0.00 20.67
C SER A 293 -12.11 -1.18 20.31
N ALA A 294 -10.83 -0.93 20.05
CA ALA A 294 -9.86 -1.97 19.76
C ALA A 294 -9.65 -2.88 20.99
N VAL A 295 -9.64 -4.19 20.77
CA VAL A 295 -9.53 -5.18 21.83
C VAL A 295 -8.27 -6.02 21.62
N THR A 296 -7.43 -6.12 22.66
CA THR A 296 -6.33 -7.08 22.65
C THR A 296 -6.89 -8.50 22.75
N VAL A 297 -6.68 -9.31 21.72
CA VAL A 297 -7.17 -10.68 21.61
C VAL A 297 -6.12 -11.71 22.00
N GLU A 298 -4.85 -11.34 21.98
CA GLU A 298 -3.75 -12.20 22.37
C GLU A 298 -2.53 -11.41 22.81
N THR A 299 -1.80 -11.92 23.81
CA THR A 299 -0.45 -11.47 24.16
C THR A 299 0.50 -12.63 23.97
N LEU A 300 1.42 -12.51 23.02
CA LEU A 300 2.39 -13.55 22.68
C LEU A 300 3.47 -13.64 23.77
N ALA A 301 3.97 -14.86 24.02
CA ALA A 301 5.15 -15.06 24.87
C ALA A 301 6.36 -14.31 24.28
N GLN A 302 7.22 -13.80 25.16
CA GLN A 302 8.45 -13.08 24.76
C GLN A 302 9.50 -14.05 24.20
#